data_e143c1ecab7219c397c1214d241933fc
#
_entry.id   e143c1ecab7219c397c1214d241933fc
#
_cell.length_a   1.000
_cell.length_b   1.000
_cell.length_c   1.000
_cell.angle_alpha   90.00
_cell.angle_beta   90.00
_cell.angle_gamma   90.00
#
_symmetry.space_group_name_H-M   'P 1'
#
loop_
_entity.id
_entity.type
_entity.pdbx_description
1 polymer ?
#
loop_
_entity_poly.entity_id
_entity_poly.type
_entity_poly.pdbx_seq_one_letter_code
_entity_poly.pdbx_strand_id
1 'polypeptide(L)'
;STVTWITPEFEYYRGKDRILSSDVISAEYDKVIFYDTKAITPSLKLRKFDAAEIEKDIEIYAEDVAQIYNQIKNYLQGLFQLDKTYIKDNIFGIVVVLEDAVVSRKKVYDKVYTILQENGALSEEEKNYICSHIKILPLRVIECMALQNTSLLPELLSQLDKPEEWYDYTYSNPTVNNGVIPLYAQYEKDIKTRVQKYM
;
A
#
# COMPACT_ATOMS: atom_id res chain seq x y z
N SER A 1 1.42 20.95 -2.65
CA SER A 1 1.36 19.65 -1.95
C SER A 1 0.37 19.76 -0.80
N THR A 2 -0.52 18.81 -0.68
CA THR A 2 -1.49 18.68 0.44
C THR A 2 -0.89 17.93 1.62
N VAL A 3 0.24 17.24 1.41
CA VAL A 3 0.96 16.54 2.46
C VAL A 3 1.55 17.54 3.44
N THR A 4 1.15 17.44 4.70
CA THR A 4 1.55 18.34 5.77
C THR A 4 2.75 17.85 6.55
N TRP A 5 2.99 16.53 6.54
CA TRP A 5 4.06 15.89 7.28
C TRP A 5 4.42 14.53 6.69
N ILE A 6 5.71 14.18 6.70
CA ILE A 6 6.23 12.88 6.28
C ILE A 6 7.29 12.45 7.27
N THR A 7 7.25 11.19 7.70
CA THR A 7 8.32 10.55 8.45
C THR A 7 8.78 9.27 7.77
N PRO A 8 10.11 9.03 7.67
CA PRO A 8 10.63 7.74 7.25
C PRO A 8 10.48 6.70 8.36
N GLU A 9 10.85 5.47 8.06
CA GLU A 9 10.92 4.37 9.01
C GLU A 9 11.67 4.76 10.29
N PHE A 10 11.15 4.37 11.43
CA PHE A 10 11.75 4.54 12.75
C PHE A 10 11.52 3.32 13.62
N GLU A 11 12.30 3.22 14.69
CA GLU A 11 12.22 2.15 15.66
C GLU A 11 11.33 2.52 16.84
N TYR A 12 10.55 1.56 17.31
CA TYR A 12 9.81 1.66 18.57
C TYR A 12 9.82 0.32 19.31
N TYR A 13 9.32 0.27 20.55
CA TYR A 13 9.41 -0.90 21.39
C TYR A 13 8.05 -1.35 21.88
N ARG A 14 7.82 -2.67 21.87
CA ARG A 14 6.70 -3.32 22.52
C ARG A 14 7.27 -4.24 23.60
N GLY A 15 7.31 -3.72 24.85
CA GLY A 15 8.02 -4.38 25.93
C GLY A 15 9.53 -4.41 25.67
N LYS A 16 10.08 -5.59 25.41
CA LYS A 16 11.50 -5.78 25.07
C LYS A 16 11.76 -5.93 23.56
N ASP A 17 10.71 -6.11 22.80
CA ASP A 17 10.81 -6.34 21.36
C ASP A 17 10.99 -5.02 20.62
N ARG A 18 12.07 -4.93 19.83
CA ARG A 18 12.32 -3.83 18.89
C ARG A 18 11.48 -4.07 17.65
N ILE A 19 10.71 -3.07 17.25
CA ILE A 19 9.83 -3.10 16.09
C ILE A 19 10.16 -1.92 15.19
N LEU A 20 10.11 -2.14 13.87
CA LEU A 20 10.21 -1.08 12.88
C LEU A 20 8.80 -0.58 12.53
N SER A 21 8.65 0.72 12.31
CA SER A 21 7.44 1.32 11.76
C SER A 21 7.28 0.97 10.28
N SER A 22 6.23 1.46 9.64
CA SER A 22 6.12 1.46 8.17
C SER A 22 7.27 2.22 7.53
N ASP A 23 7.65 1.84 6.30
CA ASP A 23 8.74 2.46 5.53
C ASP A 23 8.58 3.97 5.43
N VAL A 24 7.33 4.42 5.24
CA VAL A 24 6.97 5.84 5.23
C VAL A 24 5.61 6.03 5.91
N ILE A 25 5.46 7.10 6.66
CA ILE A 25 4.18 7.56 7.17
C ILE A 25 3.99 9.02 6.70
N SER A 26 2.86 9.32 6.08
CA SER A 26 2.52 10.67 5.65
C SER A 26 1.20 11.14 6.24
N ALA A 27 1.11 12.43 6.54
CA ALA A 27 -0.11 13.05 7.00
C ALA A 27 -0.64 14.08 5.99
N GLU A 28 -1.92 14.05 5.77
CA GLU A 28 -2.68 14.99 4.96
C GLU A 28 -3.89 15.49 5.75
N TYR A 29 -3.94 16.78 6.07
CA TYR A 29 -5.01 17.37 6.90
C TYR A 29 -5.16 16.67 8.25
N ASP A 30 -6.28 15.98 8.47
CA ASP A 30 -6.63 15.22 9.67
C ASP A 30 -6.43 13.70 9.50
N LYS A 31 -5.83 13.26 8.38
CA LYS A 31 -5.63 11.85 8.02
C LYS A 31 -4.17 11.49 7.95
N VAL A 32 -3.88 10.21 8.17
CA VAL A 32 -2.53 9.65 8.10
C VAL A 32 -2.52 8.36 7.29
N ILE A 33 -1.47 8.15 6.52
CA ILE A 33 -1.30 6.98 5.66
C ILE A 33 0.04 6.32 6.01
N PHE A 34 -0.03 5.03 6.30
CA PHE A 34 1.11 4.14 6.55
C PHE A 34 1.46 3.43 5.24
N TYR A 35 2.71 3.49 4.81
CA TYR A 35 3.17 2.85 3.57
C TYR A 35 4.23 1.81 3.88
N ASP A 36 4.04 0.59 3.40
CA ASP A 36 5.09 -0.43 3.31
C ASP A 36 5.35 -0.77 1.85
N THR A 37 6.63 -0.84 1.47
CA THR A 37 7.04 -1.08 0.08
C THR A 37 7.55 -2.50 -0.07
N LYS A 38 7.10 -3.19 -1.11
CA LYS A 38 7.54 -4.54 -1.44
C LYS A 38 8.04 -4.63 -2.86
N ALA A 39 9.30 -5.00 -2.99
CA ALA A 39 9.95 -5.21 -4.28
C ALA A 39 9.54 -6.57 -4.89
N ILE A 40 8.22 -6.83 -4.98
CA ILE A 40 7.68 -8.05 -5.57
C ILE A 40 7.50 -7.84 -7.06
N THR A 41 8.17 -8.71 -7.84
CA THR A 41 7.99 -8.80 -9.28
C THR A 41 7.32 -10.14 -9.59
N PRO A 42 6.16 -10.16 -10.27
CA PRO A 42 5.49 -11.40 -10.62
C PRO A 42 6.41 -12.35 -11.38
N SER A 43 6.53 -13.59 -10.91
CA SER A 43 7.36 -14.61 -11.56
C SER A 43 6.80 -14.95 -12.96
N LEU A 44 7.65 -15.52 -13.81
CA LEU A 44 7.19 -15.98 -15.13
C LEU A 44 6.10 -17.06 -15.02
N LYS A 45 6.12 -17.87 -13.94
CA LYS A 45 5.11 -18.88 -13.64
C LYS A 45 3.80 -18.25 -13.23
N LEU A 46 3.84 -17.20 -12.40
CA LEU A 46 2.66 -16.43 -12.03
C LEU A 46 2.00 -15.82 -13.27
N ARG A 47 2.79 -15.24 -14.17
CA ARG A 47 2.30 -14.70 -15.45
C ARG A 47 1.66 -15.77 -16.35
N LYS A 48 1.94 -17.06 -16.10
CA LYS A 48 1.30 -18.22 -16.75
C LYS A 48 0.14 -18.80 -15.93
N PHE A 49 -0.31 -18.10 -14.89
CA PHE A 49 -1.39 -18.52 -14.00
C PHE A 49 -1.13 -19.86 -13.28
N ASP A 50 0.12 -20.12 -12.88
CA ASP A 50 0.46 -21.26 -12.05
C ASP A 50 -0.21 -21.13 -10.68
N ALA A 51 -1.04 -22.11 -10.30
CA ALA A 51 -1.86 -22.04 -9.10
C ALA A 51 -1.03 -21.96 -7.81
N ALA A 52 0.10 -22.67 -7.74
CA ALA A 52 0.97 -22.66 -6.56
C ALA A 52 1.67 -21.31 -6.38
N GLU A 53 2.08 -20.67 -7.47
CA GLU A 53 2.70 -19.33 -7.42
C GLU A 53 1.64 -18.26 -7.07
N ILE A 54 0.38 -18.42 -7.55
CA ILE A 54 -0.72 -17.53 -7.18
C ILE A 54 -0.99 -17.60 -5.67
N GLU A 55 -1.07 -18.80 -5.08
CA GLU A 55 -1.29 -18.97 -3.64
C GLU A 55 -0.14 -18.40 -2.82
N LYS A 56 1.11 -18.56 -3.26
CA LYS A 56 2.28 -17.96 -2.63
C LYS A 56 2.23 -16.43 -2.65
N ASP A 57 1.85 -15.82 -3.77
CA ASP A 57 1.73 -14.37 -3.85
C ASP A 57 0.58 -13.85 -2.97
N ILE A 58 -0.55 -14.57 -2.91
CA ILE A 58 -1.64 -14.26 -1.99
C ILE A 58 -1.13 -14.23 -0.55
N GLU A 59 -0.31 -15.20 -0.14
CA GLU A 59 0.27 -15.27 1.20
C GLU A 59 1.16 -14.07 1.49
N ILE A 60 2.08 -13.73 0.59
CA ILE A 60 2.98 -12.58 0.73
C ILE A 60 2.19 -11.28 0.88
N TYR A 61 1.23 -11.01 0.00
CA TYR A 61 0.40 -9.80 0.10
C TYR A 61 -0.44 -9.76 1.38
N ALA A 62 -0.92 -10.92 1.84
CA ALA A 62 -1.68 -11.00 3.07
C ALA A 62 -0.82 -10.72 4.32
N GLU A 63 0.42 -11.20 4.36
CA GLU A 63 1.39 -10.89 5.41
C GLU A 63 1.67 -9.38 5.47
N ASP A 64 1.85 -8.73 4.33
CA ASP A 64 2.14 -7.30 4.25
C ASP A 64 0.94 -6.45 4.73
N VAL A 65 -0.28 -6.78 4.32
CA VAL A 65 -1.49 -6.13 4.82
C VAL A 65 -1.65 -6.33 6.33
N ALA A 66 -1.39 -7.55 6.83
CA ALA A 66 -1.44 -7.85 8.25
C ALA A 66 -0.36 -7.09 9.04
N GLN A 67 0.84 -6.90 8.46
CA GLN A 67 1.91 -6.09 9.04
C GLN A 67 1.47 -4.64 9.22
N ILE A 68 0.94 -3.99 8.18
CA ILE A 68 0.42 -2.61 8.26
C ILE A 68 -0.69 -2.51 9.31
N TYR A 69 -1.64 -3.46 9.32
CA TYR A 69 -2.70 -3.46 10.32
C TYR A 69 -2.15 -3.54 11.75
N ASN A 70 -1.16 -4.39 12.01
CA ASN A 70 -0.51 -4.49 13.31
C ASN A 70 0.21 -3.20 13.69
N GLN A 71 0.82 -2.48 12.76
CA GLN A 71 1.45 -1.19 13.01
C GLN A 71 0.39 -0.13 13.37
N ILE A 72 -0.73 -0.09 12.67
CA ILE A 72 -1.86 0.77 13.00
C ILE A 72 -2.40 0.45 14.42
N LYS A 73 -2.54 -0.84 14.76
CA LYS A 73 -2.92 -1.26 16.12
C LYS A 73 -1.91 -0.78 17.17
N ASN A 74 -0.63 -0.93 16.92
CA ASN A 74 0.43 -0.49 17.82
C ASN A 74 0.37 1.02 18.06
N TYR A 75 0.14 1.80 17.00
CA TYR A 75 -0.10 3.25 17.11
C TYR A 75 -1.32 3.57 17.97
N LEU A 76 -2.48 2.95 17.70
CA LEU A 76 -3.71 3.15 18.45
C LEU A 76 -3.60 2.73 19.92
N GLN A 77 -2.71 1.80 20.25
CA GLN A 77 -2.36 1.38 21.60
C GLN A 77 -1.35 2.32 22.29
N GLY A 78 -0.86 3.34 21.58
CA GLY A 78 0.07 4.33 22.12
C GLY A 78 1.51 3.86 22.25
N LEU A 79 1.92 2.81 21.51
CA LEU A 79 3.30 2.30 21.53
C LEU A 79 4.29 3.26 20.87
N PHE A 80 3.82 4.14 20.01
CA PHE A 80 4.57 5.26 19.46
C PHE A 80 3.65 6.45 19.16
N GLN A 81 4.22 7.62 18.94
CA GLN A 81 3.49 8.86 18.70
C GLN A 81 3.87 9.42 17.33
N LEU A 82 2.90 10.08 16.69
CA LEU A 82 3.08 10.87 15.49
C LEU A 82 3.02 12.37 15.84
N ASP A 83 3.05 13.24 14.84
CA ASP A 83 2.96 14.70 14.99
C ASP A 83 1.71 15.16 15.79
N LYS A 84 0.63 14.43 15.63
CA LYS A 84 -0.64 14.60 16.38
C LYS A 84 -1.37 13.27 16.54
N THR A 85 -2.44 13.27 17.30
CA THR A 85 -3.29 12.08 17.48
C THR A 85 -4.30 11.97 16.34
N TYR A 86 -4.35 10.80 15.70
CA TYR A 86 -5.32 10.46 14.66
C TYR A 86 -6.33 9.44 15.19
N ILE A 87 -7.60 9.63 14.88
CA ILE A 87 -8.64 8.64 15.19
C ILE A 87 -8.61 7.50 14.15
N LYS A 88 -9.07 6.31 14.52
CA LYS A 88 -9.02 5.09 13.73
C LYS A 88 -9.52 5.30 12.29
N ASP A 89 -10.67 5.95 12.12
CA ASP A 89 -11.30 6.18 10.81
C ASP A 89 -10.52 7.13 9.89
N ASN A 90 -9.53 7.83 10.43
CA ASN A 90 -8.64 8.73 9.69
C ASN A 90 -7.27 8.12 9.41
N ILE A 91 -7.09 6.80 9.65
CA ILE A 91 -5.83 6.10 9.45
C ILE A 91 -5.98 5.12 8.29
N PHE A 92 -5.10 5.23 7.30
CA PHE A 92 -5.06 4.36 6.13
C PHE A 92 -3.73 3.61 6.07
N GLY A 93 -3.73 2.50 5.35
CA GLY A 93 -2.53 1.72 5.06
C GLY A 93 -2.42 1.41 3.57
N ILE A 94 -1.21 1.44 3.04
CA ILE A 94 -0.93 1.11 1.64
C ILE A 94 0.27 0.20 1.55
N VAL A 95 0.06 -1.01 1.03
CA VAL A 95 1.13 -1.88 0.56
C VAL A 95 1.47 -1.43 -0.86
N VAL A 96 2.68 -0.91 -1.03
CA VAL A 96 3.18 -0.45 -2.34
C VAL A 96 3.94 -1.58 -3.00
N VAL A 97 3.50 -2.01 -4.17
CA VAL A 97 4.14 -3.09 -4.96
C VAL A 97 4.71 -2.54 -6.25
N LEU A 98 5.79 -3.15 -6.77
CA LEU A 98 6.42 -2.67 -8.01
C LEU A 98 5.51 -2.85 -9.22
N GLU A 99 4.87 -4.01 -9.33
CA GLU A 99 3.96 -4.36 -10.43
C GLU A 99 2.60 -4.76 -9.87
N ASP A 100 1.58 -4.68 -10.72
CA ASP A 100 0.22 -5.09 -10.34
C ASP A 100 0.17 -6.58 -9.99
N ALA A 101 -0.45 -6.88 -8.88
CA ALA A 101 -0.71 -8.25 -8.48
C ALA A 101 -1.81 -8.89 -9.33
N VAL A 102 -1.49 -10.03 -9.94
CA VAL A 102 -2.47 -10.84 -10.71
C VAL A 102 -3.20 -11.81 -9.76
N VAL A 103 -3.61 -11.31 -8.60
CA VAL A 103 -4.27 -12.13 -7.57
C VAL A 103 -5.62 -11.55 -7.15
N SER A 104 -6.52 -12.43 -6.73
CA SER A 104 -7.82 -11.99 -6.23
C SER A 104 -7.68 -11.29 -4.89
N ARG A 105 -8.11 -10.03 -4.79
CA ARG A 105 -8.13 -9.28 -3.54
C ARG A 105 -8.93 -9.96 -2.45
N LYS A 106 -10.08 -10.50 -2.79
CA LYS A 106 -10.91 -11.25 -1.85
C LYS A 106 -10.08 -12.36 -1.19
N LYS A 107 -9.37 -13.16 -1.97
CA LYS A 107 -8.51 -14.22 -1.43
C LYS A 107 -7.38 -13.67 -0.56
N VAL A 108 -6.80 -12.51 -0.92
CA VAL A 108 -5.79 -11.87 -0.08
C VAL A 108 -6.39 -11.48 1.28
N TYR A 109 -7.53 -10.79 1.31
CA TYR A 109 -8.16 -10.41 2.58
C TYR A 109 -8.64 -11.62 3.39
N ASP A 110 -9.17 -12.66 2.77
CA ASP A 110 -9.53 -13.91 3.45
C ASP A 110 -8.29 -14.53 4.13
N LYS A 111 -7.13 -14.50 3.48
CA LYS A 111 -5.86 -14.95 4.05
C LYS A 111 -5.36 -14.02 5.17
N VAL A 112 -5.49 -12.68 5.02
CA VAL A 112 -5.20 -11.71 6.09
C VAL A 112 -5.97 -12.05 7.36
N TYR A 113 -7.25 -12.32 7.22
CA TYR A 113 -8.10 -12.67 8.37
C TYR A 113 -7.63 -13.95 9.04
N THR A 114 -7.21 -14.94 8.26
CA THR A 114 -6.63 -16.19 8.79
C THR A 114 -5.34 -15.91 9.59
N ILE A 115 -4.41 -15.15 9.04
CA ILE A 115 -3.14 -14.79 9.70
C ILE A 115 -3.39 -14.04 11.00
N LEU A 116 -4.29 -13.07 11.00
CA LEU A 116 -4.57 -12.25 12.18
C LEU A 116 -5.32 -13.02 13.26
N GLN A 117 -6.17 -13.99 12.89
CA GLN A 117 -6.91 -14.85 13.82
C GLN A 117 -5.99 -15.81 14.60
N GLU A 118 -4.83 -16.15 14.07
CA GLU A 118 -3.81 -16.94 14.82
C GLU A 118 -3.36 -16.21 16.10
N ASN A 119 -3.43 -14.89 16.11
CA ASN A 119 -3.05 -14.03 17.24
C ASN A 119 -4.24 -13.59 18.12
N GLY A 120 -5.45 -14.05 17.82
CA GLY A 120 -6.67 -13.74 18.58
C GLY A 120 -7.90 -13.60 17.69
N ALA A 121 -9.08 -13.50 18.30
CA ALA A 121 -10.32 -13.32 17.56
C ALA A 121 -10.35 -11.97 16.85
N LEU A 122 -10.66 -11.98 15.56
CA LEU A 122 -10.85 -10.79 14.73
C LEU A 122 -12.35 -10.50 14.59
N SER A 123 -12.78 -9.33 15.02
CA SER A 123 -14.18 -8.91 14.92
C SER A 123 -14.57 -8.56 13.47
N GLU A 124 -15.85 -8.59 13.16
CA GLU A 124 -16.35 -8.15 11.83
C GLU A 124 -16.06 -6.66 11.57
N GLU A 125 -16.06 -5.83 12.62
CA GLU A 125 -15.66 -4.42 12.50
C GLU A 125 -14.18 -4.29 12.08
N GLU A 126 -13.28 -5.09 12.67
CA GLU A 126 -11.87 -5.09 12.30
C GLU A 126 -11.66 -5.58 10.87
N LYS A 127 -12.36 -6.61 10.43
CA LYS A 127 -12.31 -7.09 9.05
C LYS A 127 -12.75 -6.01 8.06
N ASN A 128 -13.88 -5.35 8.35
CA ASN A 128 -14.38 -4.25 7.53
C ASN A 128 -13.37 -3.09 7.48
N TYR A 129 -12.77 -2.74 8.61
CA TYR A 129 -11.73 -1.71 8.66
C TYR A 129 -10.52 -2.10 7.79
N ILE A 130 -9.99 -3.29 7.93
CA ILE A 130 -8.84 -3.77 7.14
C ILE A 130 -9.16 -3.68 5.65
N CYS A 131 -10.30 -4.21 5.21
CA CYS A 131 -10.69 -4.22 3.82
C CYS A 131 -10.91 -2.80 3.24
N SER A 132 -11.49 -1.89 4.01
CA SER A 132 -11.79 -0.53 3.56
C SER A 132 -10.58 0.41 3.64
N HIS A 133 -9.74 0.33 4.66
CA HIS A 133 -8.68 1.30 4.95
C HIS A 133 -7.27 0.87 4.54
N ILE A 134 -7.03 -0.43 4.31
CA ILE A 134 -5.71 -0.91 3.89
C ILE A 134 -5.78 -1.42 2.45
N LYS A 135 -4.96 -0.86 1.57
CA LYS A 135 -4.99 -1.13 0.12
C LYS A 135 -3.63 -1.60 -0.38
N ILE A 136 -3.65 -2.35 -1.48
CA ILE A 136 -2.44 -2.72 -2.23
C ILE A 136 -2.44 -1.92 -3.52
N LEU A 137 -1.39 -1.14 -3.75
CA LEU A 137 -1.26 -0.28 -4.92
C LEU A 137 0.07 -0.48 -5.62
N PRO A 138 0.08 -0.53 -6.96
CA PRO A 138 1.32 -0.48 -7.69
C PRO A 138 2.00 0.89 -7.56
N LEU A 139 3.33 0.87 -7.46
CA LEU A 139 4.15 2.09 -7.32
C LEU A 139 3.83 3.13 -8.40
N ARG A 140 3.58 2.69 -9.63
CA ARG A 140 3.21 3.58 -10.74
C ARG A 140 2.00 4.46 -10.45
N VAL A 141 1.03 3.99 -9.65
CA VAL A 141 -0.15 4.80 -9.29
C VAL A 141 0.28 5.98 -8.42
N ILE A 142 1.11 5.71 -7.41
CA ILE A 142 1.63 6.73 -6.51
C ILE A 142 2.51 7.74 -7.26
N GLU A 143 3.39 7.24 -8.15
CA GLU A 143 4.23 8.09 -8.99
C GLU A 143 3.41 8.99 -9.90
N CYS A 144 2.36 8.45 -10.55
CA CYS A 144 1.45 9.23 -11.40
C CYS A 144 0.76 10.35 -10.64
N MET A 145 0.26 10.06 -9.43
CA MET A 145 -0.40 11.04 -8.58
C MET A 145 0.59 12.11 -8.10
N ALA A 146 1.80 11.70 -7.71
CA ALA A 146 2.86 12.62 -7.32
C ALA A 146 3.25 13.57 -8.46
N LEU A 147 3.40 13.07 -9.68
CA LEU A 147 3.71 13.88 -10.86
C LEU A 147 2.61 14.89 -11.20
N GLN A 148 1.37 14.53 -10.99
CA GLN A 148 0.23 15.41 -11.22
C GLN A 148 -0.01 16.34 -10.03
N ASN A 149 0.79 16.23 -8.98
CA ASN A 149 0.62 16.94 -7.72
C ASN A 149 -0.80 16.76 -7.14
N THR A 150 -1.37 15.56 -7.34
CA THR A 150 -2.68 15.16 -6.82
C THR A 150 -2.51 14.35 -5.55
N SER A 151 -3.45 14.51 -4.62
CA SER A 151 -3.50 13.71 -3.39
C SER A 151 -4.10 12.34 -3.67
N LEU A 152 -3.55 11.31 -3.01
CA LEU A 152 -4.13 9.96 -3.00
C LEU A 152 -5.36 9.87 -2.09
N LEU A 153 -5.48 10.77 -1.12
CA LEU A 153 -6.52 10.72 -0.09
C LEU A 153 -7.96 10.75 -0.62
N PRO A 154 -8.35 11.63 -1.59
CA PRO A 154 -9.69 11.59 -2.16
C PRO A 154 -10.04 10.22 -2.77
N GLU A 155 -9.06 9.56 -3.40
CA GLU A 155 -9.24 8.22 -3.97
C GLU A 155 -9.48 7.17 -2.88
N LEU A 156 -8.69 7.19 -1.80
CA LEU A 156 -8.88 6.30 -0.67
C LEU A 156 -10.26 6.47 -0.04
N LEU A 157 -10.69 7.72 0.14
CA LEU A 157 -12.01 8.04 0.71
C LEU A 157 -13.16 7.57 -0.19
N SER A 158 -13.03 7.71 -1.50
CA SER A 158 -14.06 7.28 -2.46
C SER A 158 -14.23 5.76 -2.51
N GLN A 159 -13.27 4.99 -2.00
CA GLN A 159 -13.25 3.53 -2.04
C GLN A 159 -13.58 2.88 -0.69
N LEU A 160 -13.94 3.67 0.33
CA LEU A 160 -14.27 3.11 1.65
C LEU A 160 -15.42 2.10 1.60
N ASP A 161 -16.44 2.38 0.80
CA ASP A 161 -17.62 1.53 0.66
C ASP A 161 -17.49 0.46 -0.44
N LYS A 162 -16.38 0.49 -1.21
CA LYS A 162 -16.17 -0.37 -2.38
C LYS A 162 -14.76 -0.97 -2.41
N PRO A 163 -14.37 -1.71 -1.39
CA PRO A 163 -12.98 -2.16 -1.24
C PRO A 163 -12.50 -3.08 -2.38
N GLU A 164 -13.39 -3.82 -3.02
CA GLU A 164 -13.05 -4.73 -4.12
C GLU A 164 -12.90 -4.03 -5.48
N GLU A 165 -13.50 -2.85 -5.65
CA GLU A 165 -13.48 -2.10 -6.93
C GLU A 165 -12.22 -1.24 -7.09
N TRP A 166 -11.39 -1.08 -6.06
CA TRP A 166 -10.23 -0.21 -6.07
C TRP A 166 -9.26 -0.50 -7.23
N TYR A 167 -9.07 -1.75 -7.62
CA TYR A 167 -8.19 -2.12 -8.74
C TYR A 167 -8.75 -1.62 -10.06
N ASP A 168 -10.03 -1.86 -10.30
CA ASP A 168 -10.70 -1.47 -11.54
C ASP A 168 -10.73 0.05 -11.68
N TYR A 169 -10.94 0.75 -10.56
CA TYR A 169 -10.93 2.21 -10.54
C TYR A 169 -9.57 2.80 -10.92
N THR A 170 -8.47 2.30 -10.37
CA THR A 170 -7.13 2.79 -10.69
C THR A 170 -6.74 2.52 -12.13
N TYR A 171 -7.15 1.40 -12.71
CA TYR A 171 -6.91 1.07 -14.10
C TYR A 171 -7.75 1.89 -15.07
N SER A 172 -8.98 2.15 -14.73
CA SER A 172 -9.93 2.91 -15.56
C SER A 172 -9.80 4.41 -15.37
N ASN A 173 -9.06 4.89 -14.36
CA ASN A 173 -8.90 6.32 -14.11
C ASN A 173 -7.99 6.96 -15.17
N PRO A 174 -8.51 7.86 -16.04
CA PRO A 174 -7.70 8.49 -17.10
C PRO A 174 -6.53 9.29 -16.55
N THR A 175 -6.64 9.81 -15.33
CA THR A 175 -5.61 10.58 -14.64
C THR A 175 -4.39 9.71 -14.37
N VAL A 176 -4.60 8.51 -13.84
CA VAL A 176 -3.54 7.54 -13.57
C VAL A 176 -2.91 7.05 -14.89
N ASN A 177 -3.74 6.69 -15.86
CA ASN A 177 -3.27 6.20 -17.16
C ASN A 177 -2.50 7.25 -17.96
N ASN A 178 -2.92 8.51 -17.94
CA ASN A 178 -2.25 9.61 -18.63
C ASN A 178 -0.95 10.03 -17.92
N GLY A 179 -0.85 9.85 -16.61
CA GLY A 179 0.36 10.18 -15.84
C GLY A 179 1.53 9.22 -16.06
N VAL A 180 1.29 7.97 -16.45
CA VAL A 180 2.35 6.98 -16.74
C VAL A 180 3.18 7.38 -17.95
N ILE A 181 2.55 7.98 -18.97
CA ILE A 181 3.20 8.34 -20.23
C ILE A 181 4.37 9.33 -20.04
N PRO A 182 4.26 10.42 -19.25
CA PRO A 182 5.38 11.35 -19.05
C PRO A 182 6.58 10.72 -18.36
N LEU A 183 6.37 9.87 -17.35
CA LEU A 183 7.47 9.16 -16.66
C LEU A 183 8.20 8.19 -17.58
N TYR A 184 7.45 7.39 -18.33
CA TYR A 184 8.03 6.47 -19.32
C TYR A 184 8.81 7.22 -20.38
N ALA A 185 8.29 8.33 -20.89
CA ALA A 185 8.97 9.17 -21.87
C ALA A 185 10.25 9.80 -21.30
N GLN A 186 10.22 10.24 -20.04
CA GLN A 186 11.40 10.75 -19.33
C GLN A 186 12.46 9.65 -19.16
N TYR A 187 12.05 8.49 -18.69
CA TYR A 187 12.91 7.33 -18.46
C TYR A 187 13.54 6.81 -19.78
N GLU A 188 12.76 6.69 -20.86
CA GLU A 188 13.28 6.37 -22.19
C GLU A 188 14.30 7.39 -22.68
N LYS A 189 14.02 8.68 -22.48
CA LYS A 189 14.95 9.75 -22.86
C LYS A 189 16.26 9.66 -22.08
N ASP A 190 16.18 9.41 -20.77
CA ASP A 190 17.35 9.26 -19.91
C ASP A 190 18.19 8.02 -20.29
N ILE A 191 17.55 6.89 -20.58
CA ILE A 191 18.23 5.68 -21.07
C ILE A 191 18.87 5.95 -22.42
N LYS A 192 18.16 6.52 -23.39
CA LYS A 192 18.70 6.84 -24.71
C LYS A 192 19.92 7.76 -24.60
N THR A 193 19.84 8.78 -23.74
CA THR A 193 20.95 9.71 -23.50
C THR A 193 22.17 9.01 -22.87
N ARG A 194 21.94 8.07 -21.94
CA ARG A 194 23.04 7.29 -21.33
C ARG A 194 23.66 6.32 -22.34
N VAL A 195 22.86 5.59 -23.10
CA VAL A 195 23.34 4.65 -24.12
C VAL A 195 24.16 5.37 -25.20
N GLN A 196 23.70 6.53 -25.69
CA GLN A 196 24.45 7.33 -26.69
C GLN A 196 25.81 7.85 -26.17
N LYS A 197 25.99 7.91 -24.86
CA LYS A 197 27.26 8.34 -24.26
C LYS A 197 28.32 7.23 -24.23
N TYR A 198 27.94 6.00 -24.49
CA TYR A 198 28.80 4.81 -24.51
C TYR A 198 28.92 4.16 -25.88
N MET A 199 28.27 4.72 -26.90
CA MET A 199 28.47 4.38 -28.34
C MET A 199 29.34 5.42 -29.04
#